data_a818cbe5e8d084c153abebba12692171
#
_entry.id   a818cbe5e8d084c153abebba12692171
#
_cell.length_a   1.000
_cell.length_b   1.000
_cell.length_c   1.000
_cell.angle_alpha   90.00
_cell.angle_beta   90.00
_cell.angle_gamma   90.00
#
_symmetry.space_group_name_H-M   'P 1'
#
loop_
_entity.id
_entity.type
_entity.pdbx_description
1 polymer ?
#
loop_
_entity_poly.entity_id
_entity_poly.type
_entity_poly.pdbx_seq_one_letter_code
_entity_poly.pdbx_strand_id
1 'polypeptide(L)'
;ARTTLVVDETMVDLWFDAPPPPPLASFCPNGNVITLGSAGKSFWGGLRLGWVRAPARTIAALAQTRDTLDLGSPLLEQLATLWLIENGDTFLPARREMLRERRDRCAALLREHFPEWRFQMPEGGLSYWVELPDMLAPQLATRAEAAGIHLGTGTRFGLSGSFDRYLRMPFSLETAELESALMRIKPLWLALNKGGQAFKRPFV
;
A
#
# COMPACT_ATOMS: atom_id res chain seq x y z
N ALA A 1 24.17 20.69 -7.68
CA ALA A 1 23.96 19.34 -8.18
C ALA A 1 22.50 19.21 -8.68
N ARG A 2 22.30 18.65 -9.86
CA ARG A 2 20.95 18.42 -10.41
C ARG A 2 20.52 17.02 -10.00
N THR A 3 19.80 16.92 -8.89
CA THR A 3 19.24 15.66 -8.43
C THR A 3 18.01 15.29 -9.29
N THR A 4 17.93 14.04 -9.74
CA THR A 4 16.72 13.50 -10.34
C THR A 4 15.76 13.09 -9.23
N LEU A 5 14.52 13.53 -9.32
CA LEU A 5 13.45 13.14 -8.40
C LEU A 5 12.59 12.06 -9.06
N VAL A 6 12.40 10.94 -8.38
CA VAL A 6 11.44 9.91 -8.78
C VAL A 6 10.26 9.98 -7.81
N VAL A 7 9.08 10.24 -8.35
CA VAL A 7 7.84 10.42 -7.58
C VAL A 7 6.89 9.29 -7.89
N ASP A 8 6.57 8.51 -6.87
CA ASP A 8 5.56 7.46 -6.97
C ASP A 8 4.17 8.05 -6.72
N GLU A 9 3.43 8.30 -7.80
CA GLU A 9 2.03 8.76 -7.78
C GLU A 9 1.06 7.62 -8.11
N THR A 10 1.46 6.35 -7.95
CA THR A 10 0.64 5.18 -8.33
C THR A 10 -0.67 5.06 -7.55
N MET A 11 -0.82 5.75 -6.43
CA MET A 11 -2.03 5.77 -5.61
C MET A 11 -2.72 7.14 -5.56
N VAL A 12 -2.27 8.11 -6.35
CA VAL A 12 -2.77 9.50 -6.30
C VAL A 12 -4.28 9.61 -6.50
N ASP A 13 -4.88 8.74 -7.30
CA ASP A 13 -6.33 8.72 -7.55
C ASP A 13 -7.16 8.19 -6.38
N LEU A 14 -6.54 7.53 -5.39
CA LEU A 14 -7.21 6.87 -4.28
C LEU A 14 -7.19 7.73 -3.01
N TRP A 15 -7.53 9.00 -3.13
CA TRP A 15 -7.73 9.91 -2.02
C TRP A 15 -9.17 9.82 -1.47
N PHE A 16 -9.39 10.20 -0.20
CA PHE A 16 -10.70 10.05 0.46
C PHE A 16 -11.33 11.37 0.87
N ASP A 17 -10.61 12.17 1.63
CA ASP A 17 -11.22 13.34 2.30
C ASP A 17 -10.94 14.65 1.55
N ALA A 18 -9.80 14.74 0.86
CA ALA A 18 -9.43 15.88 0.04
C ALA A 18 -8.64 15.44 -1.19
N PRO A 19 -8.78 16.13 -2.34
CA PRO A 19 -7.97 15.83 -3.51
C PRO A 19 -6.47 16.04 -3.20
N PRO A 20 -5.59 15.27 -3.85
CA PRO A 20 -4.15 15.41 -3.68
C PRO A 20 -3.69 16.80 -4.17
N PRO A 21 -2.52 17.27 -3.69
CA PRO A 21 -1.89 18.47 -4.25
C PRO A 21 -1.56 18.25 -5.73
N PRO A 22 -1.31 19.35 -6.48
CA PRO A 22 -0.87 19.23 -7.86
C PRO A 22 0.38 18.36 -7.98
N PRO A 23 0.54 17.58 -9.08
CA PRO A 23 1.70 16.72 -9.28
C PRO A 23 3.01 17.51 -9.09
N LEU A 24 4.00 16.91 -8.44
CA LEU A 24 5.29 17.57 -8.16
C LEU A 24 5.96 18.11 -9.43
N ALA A 25 5.78 17.42 -10.54
CA ALA A 25 6.30 17.85 -11.84
C ALA A 25 5.73 19.19 -12.32
N SER A 26 4.57 19.64 -11.83
CA SER A 26 4.00 20.95 -12.18
C SER A 26 4.78 22.12 -11.59
N PHE A 27 5.45 21.91 -10.46
CA PHE A 27 6.30 22.91 -9.80
C PHE A 27 7.73 22.97 -10.37
N CYS A 28 8.11 22.01 -11.21
CA CYS A 28 9.44 21.88 -11.79
C CYS A 28 9.38 21.61 -13.29
N PRO A 29 8.84 22.51 -14.12
CA PRO A 29 8.58 22.25 -15.55
C PRO A 29 9.85 21.93 -16.34
N ASN A 30 11.00 22.45 -15.92
CA ASN A 30 12.32 22.19 -16.52
C ASN A 30 13.19 21.25 -15.68
N GLY A 31 12.61 20.63 -14.64
CA GLY A 31 13.32 19.76 -13.71
C GLY A 31 13.42 18.32 -14.20
N ASN A 32 14.35 17.56 -13.61
CA ASN A 32 14.45 16.13 -13.80
C ASN A 32 13.49 15.40 -12.84
N VAL A 33 12.17 15.50 -13.09
CA VAL A 33 11.16 14.78 -12.34
C VAL A 33 10.65 13.62 -13.18
N ILE A 34 10.71 12.43 -12.60
CA ILE A 34 10.17 11.18 -13.14
C ILE A 34 8.95 10.83 -12.29
N THR A 35 7.77 10.80 -12.88
CA THR A 35 6.53 10.42 -12.19
C THR A 35 6.11 9.03 -12.63
N LEU A 36 5.74 8.19 -11.67
CA LEU A 36 5.23 6.85 -11.89
C LEU A 36 3.73 6.82 -11.62
N GLY A 37 2.95 6.27 -12.55
CA GLY A 37 1.52 6.06 -12.40
C GLY A 37 1.13 4.59 -12.61
N SER A 38 -0.06 4.19 -12.14
CA SER A 38 -0.50 2.79 -12.21
C SER A 38 -2.01 2.65 -12.40
N ALA A 39 -2.43 2.01 -13.48
CA ALA A 39 -3.81 1.59 -13.65
C ALA A 39 -4.20 0.46 -12.68
N GLY A 40 -3.25 -0.38 -12.30
CA GLY A 40 -3.47 -1.51 -11.42
C GLY A 40 -3.87 -1.13 -9.99
N LYS A 41 -3.59 0.09 -9.55
CA LYS A 41 -4.00 0.61 -8.23
C LYS A 41 -5.35 1.34 -8.33
N SER A 42 -5.46 2.26 -9.27
CA SER A 42 -6.65 3.08 -9.44
C SER A 42 -7.86 2.26 -9.89
N PHE A 43 -7.68 1.32 -10.80
CA PHE A 43 -8.77 0.57 -11.42
C PHE A 43 -8.78 -0.91 -11.03
N TRP A 44 -7.88 -1.71 -11.59
CA TRP A 44 -7.84 -3.16 -11.35
C TRP A 44 -6.43 -3.73 -11.48
N GLY A 45 -5.99 -4.47 -10.46
CA GLY A 45 -4.65 -5.07 -10.40
C GLY A 45 -4.32 -6.03 -11.54
N GLY A 46 -5.33 -6.64 -12.18
CA GLY A 46 -5.17 -7.53 -13.33
C GLY A 46 -4.73 -6.84 -14.61
N LEU A 47 -4.92 -5.53 -14.75
CA LEU A 47 -4.47 -4.78 -15.93
C LEU A 47 -2.94 -4.80 -16.12
N ARG A 48 -2.18 -4.93 -15.06
CA ARG A 48 -0.70 -4.98 -15.08
C ARG A 48 -0.02 -3.83 -15.84
N LEU A 49 -0.69 -2.69 -15.92
CA LEU A 49 -0.20 -1.50 -16.61
C LEU A 49 0.12 -0.36 -15.66
N GLY A 50 1.17 0.37 -16.01
CA GLY A 50 1.56 1.63 -15.44
C GLY A 50 2.22 2.50 -16.51
N TRP A 51 2.49 3.74 -16.17
CA TRP A 51 3.15 4.69 -17.05
C TRP A 51 4.23 5.47 -16.33
N VAL A 52 5.17 5.98 -17.12
CA VAL A 52 6.23 6.86 -16.66
C VAL A 52 6.11 8.18 -17.41
N ARG A 53 6.06 9.29 -16.67
CA ARG A 53 6.20 10.64 -17.21
C ARG A 53 7.59 11.17 -16.83
N ALA A 54 8.39 11.52 -17.84
CA ALA A 54 9.74 12.01 -17.62
C ALA A 54 10.19 12.91 -18.81
N PRO A 55 11.33 13.60 -18.73
CA PRO A 55 11.91 14.27 -19.88
C PRO A 55 12.13 13.30 -21.06
N ALA A 56 11.94 13.79 -22.30
CA ALA A 56 11.99 12.97 -23.52
C ALA A 56 13.26 12.09 -23.61
N ARG A 57 14.42 12.64 -23.25
CA ARG A 57 15.70 11.89 -23.24
C ARG A 57 15.66 10.67 -22.30
N THR A 58 15.00 10.82 -21.15
CA THR A 58 14.83 9.74 -20.16
C THR A 58 13.89 8.67 -20.70
N ILE A 59 12.76 9.08 -21.29
CA ILE A 59 11.81 8.15 -21.90
C ILE A 59 12.48 7.38 -23.04
N ALA A 60 13.27 8.02 -23.92
CA ALA A 60 13.98 7.35 -24.98
C ALA A 60 14.96 6.27 -24.45
N ALA A 61 15.73 6.60 -23.41
CA ALA A 61 16.63 5.63 -22.77
C ALA A 61 15.89 4.46 -22.13
N LEU A 62 14.77 4.73 -21.43
CA LEU A 62 13.94 3.69 -20.84
C LEU A 62 13.31 2.76 -21.92
N ALA A 63 12.83 3.34 -23.02
CA ALA A 63 12.28 2.56 -24.14
C ALA A 63 13.33 1.62 -24.75
N GLN A 64 14.54 2.12 -25.02
CA GLN A 64 15.64 1.26 -25.52
C GLN A 64 16.00 0.13 -24.54
N THR A 65 16.04 0.44 -23.25
CA THR A 65 16.31 -0.58 -22.23
C THR A 65 15.19 -1.63 -22.18
N ARG A 66 13.95 -1.20 -22.36
CA ARG A 66 12.79 -2.09 -22.32
C ARG A 66 12.86 -3.17 -23.41
N ASP A 67 13.34 -2.86 -24.59
CA ASP A 67 13.49 -3.81 -25.69
C ASP A 67 14.33 -5.05 -25.31
N THR A 68 15.16 -4.93 -24.28
CA THR A 68 15.95 -6.04 -23.74
C THR A 68 15.25 -6.82 -22.62
N LEU A 69 14.13 -6.32 -22.09
CA LEU A 69 13.42 -6.91 -20.95
C LEU A 69 12.14 -7.63 -21.36
N ASP A 70 11.36 -7.01 -22.24
CA ASP A 70 10.07 -7.57 -22.69
C ASP A 70 9.73 -7.10 -24.12
N LEU A 71 8.72 -7.73 -24.73
CA LEU A 71 8.21 -7.35 -26.05
C LEU A 71 7.20 -6.21 -26.02
N GLY A 72 6.84 -5.70 -24.85
CA GLY A 72 5.87 -4.65 -24.65
C GLY A 72 4.67 -5.06 -23.82
N SER A 73 3.84 -4.08 -23.47
CA SER A 73 2.58 -4.32 -22.73
C SER A 73 1.52 -4.87 -23.67
N PRO A 74 0.64 -5.79 -23.21
CA PRO A 74 -0.45 -6.31 -24.02
C PRO A 74 -1.39 -5.21 -24.52
N LEU A 75 -1.82 -5.31 -25.77
CA LEU A 75 -2.58 -4.24 -26.42
C LEU A 75 -3.99 -4.08 -25.85
N LEU A 76 -4.67 -5.18 -25.53
CA LEU A 76 -6.02 -5.12 -24.97
C LEU A 76 -6.07 -4.41 -23.62
N GLU A 77 -5.11 -4.68 -22.74
CA GLU A 77 -4.97 -4.02 -21.46
C GLU A 77 -4.63 -2.54 -21.62
N GLN A 78 -3.87 -2.16 -22.65
CA GLN A 78 -3.60 -0.76 -22.99
C GLN A 78 -4.89 -0.04 -23.41
N LEU A 79 -5.69 -0.63 -24.30
CA LEU A 79 -6.97 -0.06 -24.74
C LEU A 79 -7.97 0.05 -23.59
N ALA A 80 -8.08 -0.99 -22.77
CA ALA A 80 -8.92 -0.97 -21.57
C ALA A 80 -8.48 0.12 -20.57
N THR A 81 -7.17 0.25 -20.36
CA THR A 81 -6.61 1.28 -19.47
C THR A 81 -6.86 2.68 -20.01
N LEU A 82 -6.70 2.91 -21.30
CA LEU A 82 -7.00 4.19 -21.96
C LEU A 82 -8.46 4.58 -21.71
N TRP A 83 -9.36 3.66 -21.99
CA TRP A 83 -10.79 3.89 -21.77
C TRP A 83 -11.12 4.21 -20.30
N LEU A 84 -10.52 3.47 -19.35
CA LEU A 84 -10.71 3.70 -17.92
C LEU A 84 -10.15 5.05 -17.46
N ILE A 85 -9.05 5.52 -18.03
CA ILE A 85 -8.47 6.84 -17.73
C ILE A 85 -9.40 7.94 -18.28
N GLU A 86 -9.85 7.81 -19.53
CA GLU A 86 -10.75 8.78 -20.17
C GLU A 86 -12.12 8.88 -19.48
N ASN A 87 -12.57 7.80 -18.84
CA ASN A 87 -13.84 7.72 -18.12
C ASN A 87 -13.66 7.64 -16.58
N GLY A 88 -12.50 8.02 -16.07
CA GLY A 88 -12.15 7.89 -14.65
C GLY A 88 -13.14 8.58 -13.70
N ASP A 89 -13.69 9.71 -14.09
CA ASP A 89 -14.68 10.45 -13.31
C ASP A 89 -15.98 9.68 -13.07
N THR A 90 -16.26 8.66 -13.88
CA THR A 90 -17.42 7.79 -13.70
C THR A 90 -17.18 6.72 -12.65
N PHE A 91 -15.97 6.20 -12.53
CA PHE A 91 -15.64 5.02 -11.70
C PHE A 91 -14.94 5.38 -10.39
N LEU A 92 -14.02 6.33 -10.42
CA LEU A 92 -13.18 6.66 -9.27
C LEU A 92 -13.97 7.17 -8.06
N PRO A 93 -15.04 7.98 -8.19
CA PRO A 93 -15.80 8.43 -7.02
C PRO A 93 -16.39 7.27 -6.23
N ALA A 94 -17.08 6.33 -6.88
CA ALA A 94 -17.64 5.16 -6.22
C ALA A 94 -16.56 4.26 -5.60
N ARG A 95 -15.41 4.11 -6.27
CA ARG A 95 -14.28 3.36 -5.74
C ARG A 95 -13.67 4.01 -4.50
N ARG A 96 -13.52 5.32 -4.49
CA ARG A 96 -13.03 6.09 -3.32
C ARG A 96 -13.97 5.93 -2.14
N GLU A 97 -15.28 6.05 -2.37
CA GLU A 97 -16.28 5.87 -1.32
C GLU A 97 -16.22 4.47 -0.71
N MET A 98 -16.25 3.43 -1.52
CA MET A 98 -16.12 2.05 -1.08
C MET A 98 -14.82 1.83 -0.26
N LEU A 99 -13.69 2.37 -0.72
CA LEU A 99 -12.41 2.23 0.00
C LEU A 99 -12.40 3.04 1.30
N ARG A 100 -13.05 4.20 1.34
CA ARG A 100 -13.22 4.99 2.56
C ARG A 100 -14.02 4.25 3.60
N GLU A 101 -15.15 3.66 3.23
CA GLU A 101 -15.98 2.83 4.13
C GLU A 101 -15.19 1.64 4.68
N ARG A 102 -14.44 0.95 3.82
CA ARG A 102 -13.58 -0.19 4.23
C ARG A 102 -12.45 0.26 5.15
N ARG A 103 -11.82 1.41 4.88
CA ARG A 103 -10.84 2.04 5.77
C ARG A 103 -11.44 2.25 7.15
N ASP A 104 -12.57 2.92 7.23
CA ASP A 104 -13.20 3.29 8.49
C ASP A 104 -13.65 2.05 9.28
N ARG A 105 -14.20 1.05 8.60
CA ARG A 105 -14.55 -0.23 9.23
C ARG A 105 -13.31 -0.97 9.74
N CYS A 106 -12.24 -1.03 8.97
CA CYS A 106 -10.96 -1.61 9.40
C CYS A 106 -10.43 -0.91 10.65
N ALA A 107 -10.45 0.42 10.68
CA ALA A 107 -10.04 1.19 11.86
C ALA A 107 -10.87 0.87 13.11
N ALA A 108 -12.19 0.72 12.94
CA ALA A 108 -13.09 0.34 14.05
C ALA A 108 -12.73 -1.04 14.61
N LEU A 109 -12.54 -2.04 13.73
CA LEU A 109 -12.14 -3.39 14.11
C LEU A 109 -10.76 -3.42 14.79
N LEU A 110 -9.80 -2.67 14.29
CA LEU A 110 -8.47 -2.57 14.91
C LEU A 110 -8.55 -1.96 16.31
N ARG A 111 -9.30 -0.88 16.51
CA ARG A 111 -9.49 -0.26 17.84
C ARG A 111 -10.21 -1.16 18.83
N GLU A 112 -11.21 -1.91 18.36
CA GLU A 112 -12.00 -2.82 19.19
C GLU A 112 -11.21 -4.06 19.63
N HIS A 113 -10.43 -4.65 18.71
CA HIS A 113 -9.83 -5.96 18.92
C HIS A 113 -8.34 -5.94 19.25
N PHE A 114 -7.66 -4.81 18.94
CA PHE A 114 -6.23 -4.62 19.12
C PHE A 114 -5.94 -3.20 19.67
N PRO A 115 -6.51 -2.83 20.84
CA PRO A 115 -6.45 -1.45 21.35
C PRO A 115 -5.03 -0.94 21.61
N GLU A 116 -4.07 -1.84 21.77
CA GLU A 116 -2.65 -1.51 21.94
C GLU A 116 -1.90 -1.25 20.64
N TRP A 117 -2.49 -1.56 19.47
CA TRP A 117 -1.90 -1.27 18.17
C TRP A 117 -2.14 0.18 17.80
N ARG A 118 -1.11 0.83 17.27
CA ARG A 118 -1.16 2.24 16.90
C ARG A 118 -1.16 2.40 15.39
N PHE A 119 -1.96 3.30 14.89
CA PHE A 119 -1.99 3.65 13.47
C PHE A 119 -2.56 5.06 13.30
N GLN A 120 -2.19 5.70 12.19
CA GLN A 120 -2.81 6.93 11.73
C GLN A 120 -3.85 6.61 10.66
N MET A 121 -4.93 7.42 10.60
CA MET A 121 -5.92 7.32 9.54
C MET A 121 -5.29 7.80 8.23
N PRO A 122 -5.19 6.96 7.19
CA PRO A 122 -4.67 7.42 5.91
C PRO A 122 -5.71 8.27 5.19
N GLU A 123 -5.27 9.36 4.57
CA GLU A 123 -6.10 10.23 3.74
C GLU A 123 -6.36 9.64 2.35
N GLY A 124 -5.82 8.49 2.05
CA GLY A 124 -5.96 7.76 0.79
C GLY A 124 -5.22 6.43 0.80
N GLY A 125 -5.15 5.78 -0.35
CA GLY A 125 -4.42 4.54 -0.54
C GLY A 125 -5.22 3.27 -0.23
N LEU A 126 -4.52 2.20 0.17
CA LEU A 126 -5.10 0.85 0.27
C LEU A 126 -4.77 0.14 1.59
N SER A 127 -3.97 0.71 2.48
CA SER A 127 -3.48 0.03 3.68
C SER A 127 -3.15 0.99 4.81
N TYR A 128 -3.30 0.49 6.03
CA TYR A 128 -2.73 1.09 7.23
C TYR A 128 -1.26 0.71 7.38
N TRP A 129 -0.50 1.60 8.01
CA TRP A 129 0.78 1.30 8.62
C TRP A 129 0.56 1.19 10.12
N VAL A 130 0.57 -0.05 10.62
CA VAL A 130 0.18 -0.37 12.00
C VAL A 130 1.42 -0.66 12.82
N GLU A 131 1.59 0.05 13.93
CA GLU A 131 2.66 -0.17 14.90
C GLU A 131 2.17 -1.06 16.04
N LEU A 132 2.90 -2.15 16.29
CA LEU A 132 2.71 -3.03 17.44
C LEU A 132 3.53 -2.49 18.63
N PRO A 133 3.13 -2.77 19.88
CA PRO A 133 3.85 -2.31 21.07
C PRO A 133 5.28 -2.88 21.17
N ASP A 134 5.55 -4.04 20.58
CA ASP A 134 6.83 -4.71 20.56
C ASP A 134 7.25 -5.17 19.15
N MET A 135 8.53 -5.57 18.98
CA MET A 135 9.08 -6.09 17.72
C MET A 135 8.60 -7.52 17.42
N LEU A 136 7.29 -7.71 17.37
CA LEU A 136 6.65 -9.02 17.23
C LEU A 136 6.00 -9.23 15.85
N ALA A 137 6.12 -8.27 14.92
CA ALA A 137 5.50 -8.39 13.62
C ALA A 137 6.00 -9.60 12.79
N PRO A 138 7.30 -9.95 12.76
CA PRO A 138 7.77 -11.16 12.09
C PRO A 138 7.22 -12.45 12.71
N GLN A 139 7.21 -12.56 14.04
CA GLN A 139 6.70 -13.74 14.74
C GLN A 139 5.18 -13.89 14.55
N LEU A 140 4.45 -12.77 14.58
CA LEU A 140 3.01 -12.78 14.30
C LEU A 140 2.72 -13.21 12.86
N ALA A 141 3.51 -12.71 11.89
CA ALA A 141 3.36 -13.10 10.49
C ALA A 141 3.60 -14.60 10.28
N THR A 142 4.63 -15.17 10.88
CA THR A 142 4.91 -16.61 10.80
C THR A 142 3.76 -17.44 11.35
N ARG A 143 3.19 -17.05 12.50
CA ARG A 143 2.03 -17.75 13.07
C ARG A 143 0.76 -17.57 12.26
N ALA A 144 0.54 -16.38 11.72
CA ALA A 144 -0.60 -16.09 10.85
C ALA A 144 -0.53 -16.91 9.55
N GLU A 145 0.67 -17.06 8.97
CA GLU A 145 0.89 -17.86 7.76
C GLU A 145 0.55 -19.33 7.98
N ALA A 146 0.93 -19.90 9.13
CA ALA A 146 0.53 -21.25 9.52
C ALA A 146 -1.00 -21.41 9.66
N ALA A 147 -1.71 -20.31 9.92
CA ALA A 147 -3.17 -20.23 9.93
C ALA A 147 -3.77 -19.81 8.57
N GLY A 148 -2.98 -19.76 7.50
CA GLY A 148 -3.43 -19.37 6.15
C GLY A 148 -3.69 -17.87 5.97
N ILE A 149 -3.06 -17.00 6.76
CA ILE A 149 -3.19 -15.55 6.68
C ILE A 149 -1.81 -14.94 6.40
N HIS A 150 -1.66 -14.27 5.26
CA HIS A 150 -0.43 -13.60 4.89
C HIS A 150 -0.41 -12.14 5.37
N LEU A 151 0.46 -11.82 6.34
CA LEU A 151 0.66 -10.46 6.84
C LEU A 151 1.87 -9.79 6.17
N GLY A 152 1.68 -8.54 5.76
CA GLY A 152 2.78 -7.72 5.27
C GLY A 152 3.58 -7.12 6.42
N THR A 153 4.75 -7.70 6.76
CA THR A 153 5.63 -7.17 7.81
C THR A 153 6.39 -5.94 7.35
N GLY A 154 6.66 -5.03 8.27
CA GLY A 154 7.46 -3.82 8.03
C GLY A 154 8.89 -4.11 7.60
N THR A 155 9.45 -5.27 7.95
CA THR A 155 10.79 -5.70 7.55
C THR A 155 11.03 -5.69 6.03
N ARG A 156 9.98 -5.83 5.24
CA ARG A 156 10.06 -5.73 3.76
C ARG A 156 10.28 -4.31 3.24
N PHE A 157 10.14 -3.30 4.09
CA PHE A 157 10.16 -1.88 3.71
C PHE A 157 11.33 -1.13 4.34
N GLY A 158 12.19 -1.80 5.10
CA GLY A 158 13.34 -1.22 5.79
C GLY A 158 14.59 -2.08 5.69
N LEU A 159 15.71 -1.48 6.06
CA LEU A 159 17.00 -2.16 6.16
C LEU A 159 17.25 -2.60 7.60
N SER A 160 17.90 -3.75 7.78
CA SER A 160 18.50 -4.18 9.05
C SER A 160 17.56 -4.15 10.28
N GLY A 161 16.35 -4.72 10.16
CA GLY A 161 15.40 -4.82 11.28
C GLY A 161 14.65 -3.52 11.60
N SER A 162 14.75 -2.50 10.73
CA SER A 162 14.09 -1.21 10.92
C SER A 162 12.61 -1.39 10.93
N PHE A 163 11.75 -1.67 11.19
CA PHE A 163 10.27 -1.80 11.15
C PHE A 163 9.77 -3.18 11.62
N ASP A 164 10.51 -3.85 12.49
CA ASP A 164 10.14 -5.16 13.04
C ASP A 164 8.86 -5.12 13.91
N ARG A 165 8.44 -3.92 14.31
CA ARG A 165 7.17 -3.70 15.03
C ARG A 165 6.00 -3.30 14.12
N TYR A 166 6.20 -3.21 12.80
CA TYR A 166 5.19 -2.68 11.91
C TYR A 166 4.56 -3.74 11.02
N LEU A 167 3.28 -3.55 10.74
CA LEU A 167 2.50 -4.32 9.75
C LEU A 167 1.89 -3.37 8.73
N ARG A 168 1.94 -3.75 7.45
CA ARG A 168 1.10 -3.15 6.43
C ARG A 168 -0.22 -3.93 6.38
N MET A 169 -1.28 -3.31 6.87
CA MET A 169 -2.61 -3.89 6.96
C MET A 169 -3.49 -3.36 5.82
N PRO A 170 -3.79 -4.16 4.78
CA PRO A 170 -4.67 -3.72 3.70
C PRO A 170 -6.12 -3.63 4.20
N PHE A 171 -6.84 -2.61 3.71
CA PHE A 171 -8.28 -2.46 3.92
C PHE A 171 -9.08 -2.59 2.61
N SER A 172 -8.41 -2.97 1.51
CA SER A 172 -9.05 -3.14 0.20
C SER A 172 -9.83 -4.46 0.05
N LEU A 173 -9.74 -5.36 1.01
CA LEU A 173 -10.51 -6.61 1.07
C LEU A 173 -12.00 -6.35 1.33
N GLU A 174 -12.84 -7.34 1.04
CA GLU A 174 -14.23 -7.32 1.49
C GLU A 174 -14.29 -7.28 3.03
N THR A 175 -15.26 -6.53 3.57
CA THR A 175 -15.34 -6.28 5.01
C THR A 175 -15.45 -7.57 5.83
N ALA A 176 -16.25 -8.53 5.39
CA ALA A 176 -16.42 -9.81 6.08
C ALA A 176 -15.14 -10.65 6.07
N GLU A 177 -14.38 -10.62 4.97
CA GLU A 177 -13.10 -11.32 4.85
C GLU A 177 -12.06 -10.70 5.78
N LEU A 178 -11.98 -9.38 5.81
CA LEU A 178 -11.08 -8.64 6.70
C LEU A 178 -11.40 -8.93 8.18
N GLU A 179 -12.67 -8.88 8.56
CA GLU A 179 -13.12 -9.18 9.93
C GLU A 179 -12.77 -10.60 10.32
N SER A 180 -13.07 -11.58 9.47
CA SER A 180 -12.69 -12.98 9.68
C SER A 180 -11.19 -13.15 9.88
N ALA A 181 -10.37 -12.50 9.04
CA ALA A 181 -8.92 -12.55 9.18
C ALA A 181 -8.44 -11.96 10.51
N LEU A 182 -8.96 -10.80 10.91
CA LEU A 182 -8.61 -10.15 12.18
C LEU A 182 -9.02 -11.02 13.39
N MET A 183 -10.20 -11.65 13.36
CA MET A 183 -10.64 -12.54 14.43
C MET A 183 -9.71 -13.76 14.57
N ARG A 184 -9.16 -14.28 13.50
CA ARG A 184 -8.21 -15.40 13.51
C ARG A 184 -6.81 -14.95 13.96
N ILE A 185 -6.41 -13.71 13.69
CA ILE A 185 -5.13 -13.13 14.14
C ILE A 185 -5.16 -12.85 15.65
N LYS A 186 -6.30 -12.43 16.20
CA LYS A 186 -6.44 -12.02 17.60
C LYS A 186 -5.88 -13.04 18.61
N PRO A 187 -6.27 -14.33 18.61
CA PRO A 187 -5.70 -15.31 19.54
C PRO A 187 -4.19 -15.52 19.36
N LEU A 188 -3.68 -15.44 18.13
CA LEU A 188 -2.24 -15.55 17.85
C LEU A 188 -1.46 -14.39 18.45
N TRP A 189 -1.99 -13.18 18.31
CA TRP A 189 -1.44 -11.97 18.93
C TRP A 189 -1.46 -12.05 20.45
N LEU A 190 -2.58 -12.40 21.06
CA LEU A 190 -2.69 -12.52 22.53
C LEU A 190 -1.71 -13.55 23.12
N ALA A 191 -1.49 -14.66 22.42
CA ALA A 191 -0.50 -15.66 22.84
C ALA A 191 0.92 -15.15 22.77
N LEU A 192 1.27 -14.34 21.75
CA LEU A 192 2.59 -13.72 21.62
C LEU A 192 2.82 -12.65 22.66
N ASN A 193 1.85 -11.75 22.86
CA ASN A 193 1.97 -10.61 23.75
C ASN A 193 2.11 -11.04 25.23
N LYS A 194 1.38 -12.08 25.66
CA LYS A 194 1.53 -12.67 27.00
C LYS A 194 2.92 -13.26 27.22
N GLY A 195 3.49 -13.94 26.22
CA GLY A 195 4.86 -14.49 26.28
C GLY A 195 5.93 -13.39 26.40
N GLY A 196 5.77 -12.29 25.65
CA GLY A 196 6.68 -11.14 25.73
C GLY A 196 6.67 -10.43 27.08
N GLN A 197 5.53 -10.34 27.76
CA GLN A 197 5.44 -9.75 29.12
C GLN A 197 6.07 -10.62 30.18
N ALA A 198 6.05 -11.95 30.04
CA ALA A 198 6.69 -12.87 30.99
C ALA A 198 8.22 -12.72 30.99
N PHE A 199 8.83 -12.38 29.86
CA PHE A 199 10.29 -12.14 29.75
C PHE A 199 10.72 -10.74 30.22
N LYS A 200 9.79 -9.78 30.35
CA LYS A 200 10.09 -8.40 30.83
C LYS A 200 9.99 -8.25 32.35
N ARG A 201 9.67 -9.31 33.12
CA ARG A 201 9.74 -9.25 34.59
C ARG A 201 11.22 -9.23 34.98
N PRO A 202 11.67 -8.19 35.73
CA PRO A 202 13.04 -8.21 36.25
C PRO A 202 13.20 -9.42 37.16
N PHE A 203 14.29 -10.13 36.98
CA PHE A 203 14.75 -11.08 37.98
C PHE A 203 14.99 -10.28 39.25
N VAL A 204 14.18 -10.49 40.27
CA VAL A 204 14.38 -9.98 41.64
C VAL A 204 15.35 -10.94 42.33
#